data_0a960e03624e822265da871c81793ca9
#
_entry.id   0a960e03624e822265da871c81793ca9
#
_cell.length_a   1.000
_cell.length_b   1.000
_cell.length_c   1.000
_cell.angle_alpha   90.00
_cell.angle_beta   90.00
_cell.angle_gamma   90.00
#
_symmetry.space_group_name_H-M   'P 1'
#
loop_
_entity.id
_entity.type
_entity.pdbx_description
1 polymer ?
#
loop_
_entity_poly.entity_id
_entity_poly.type
_entity_poly.pdbx_seq_one_letter_code
_entity_poly.pdbx_strand_id
1 'polypeptide(L)'
;VQDLKYSPTTRFCAFATIHTSATLKLMALLETSGLKGYVGKVNMDRNSPDYYCEESAEASLEATREWLMQSEQFHNVRPIITPRFTPSCTDALMMGLGAIASENHLAVQSHLSENLGEIDWVKELCPDSENYMDTYISAGLTAPGRKSIMAHCVYSDEREIQMMKDNDTYAI
;
A
#
# COMPACT_ATOMS: atom_id res chain seq x y z
N VAL A 1 -16.59 -1.74 -12.13
CA VAL A 1 -15.77 -2.38 -13.20
C VAL A 1 -16.31 -2.04 -14.58
N GLN A 2 -17.64 -2.09 -14.81
CA GLN A 2 -18.23 -1.76 -16.12
C GLN A 2 -17.86 -0.34 -16.56
N ASP A 3 -18.08 0.67 -15.71
CA ASP A 3 -17.75 2.07 -16.01
C ASP A 3 -16.26 2.26 -16.29
N LEU A 4 -15.40 1.60 -15.51
CA LEU A 4 -13.96 1.61 -15.72
C LEU A 4 -13.56 1.05 -17.08
N LYS A 5 -14.21 -0.02 -17.52
CA LYS A 5 -13.97 -0.64 -18.84
C LYS A 5 -14.34 0.28 -20.01
N TYR A 6 -15.31 1.17 -19.84
CA TYR A 6 -15.73 2.15 -20.85
C TYR A 6 -15.06 3.53 -20.69
N SER A 7 -14.19 3.70 -19.71
CA SER A 7 -13.37 4.89 -19.52
C SER A 7 -12.07 4.81 -20.34
N PRO A 8 -11.30 5.90 -20.46
CA PRO A 8 -9.96 5.87 -21.07
C PRO A 8 -8.90 5.16 -20.21
N THR A 9 -9.29 4.52 -19.11
CA THR A 9 -8.36 3.82 -18.20
C THR A 9 -7.81 2.57 -18.86
N THR A 10 -6.50 2.49 -19.04
CA THR A 10 -5.80 1.33 -19.60
C THR A 10 -5.09 0.50 -18.54
N ARG A 11 -4.75 1.12 -17.43
CA ARG A 11 -4.07 0.51 -16.27
C ARG A 11 -4.65 1.11 -15.00
N PHE A 12 -4.63 0.36 -13.92
CA PHE A 12 -5.08 0.81 -12.60
C PHE A 12 -4.18 0.31 -11.49
N CYS A 13 -4.20 1.03 -10.38
CA CYS A 13 -3.65 0.60 -9.10
C CYS A 13 -4.69 0.93 -8.04
N ALA A 14 -5.29 -0.08 -7.43
CA ALA A 14 -6.47 0.09 -6.60
C ALA A 14 -6.20 -0.27 -5.14
N PHE A 15 -6.54 0.67 -4.24
CA PHE A 15 -6.72 0.39 -2.82
C PHE A 15 -8.10 -0.26 -2.65
N ALA A 16 -8.14 -1.53 -2.21
CA ALA A 16 -9.41 -2.23 -2.02
C ALA A 16 -9.95 -2.03 -0.60
N THR A 17 -9.87 -3.03 0.25
CA THR A 17 -10.40 -3.01 1.62
C THR A 17 -9.54 -3.91 2.50
N ILE A 18 -9.71 -3.84 3.83
CA ILE A 18 -9.06 -4.75 4.77
C ILE A 18 -9.55 -6.21 4.63
N HIS A 19 -10.73 -6.41 4.03
CA HIS A 19 -11.36 -7.74 3.95
C HIS A 19 -10.82 -8.55 2.77
N THR A 20 -10.15 -9.67 3.05
CA THR A 20 -9.60 -10.60 2.05
C THR A 20 -10.62 -11.02 1.00
N SER A 21 -11.80 -11.49 1.42
CA SER A 21 -12.83 -11.99 0.50
C SER A 21 -13.37 -10.93 -0.46
N ALA A 22 -13.56 -9.70 0.02
CA ALA A 22 -14.02 -8.58 -0.81
C ALA A 22 -12.95 -8.16 -1.81
N THR A 23 -11.68 -8.14 -1.39
CA THR A 23 -10.54 -7.84 -2.26
C THR A 23 -10.39 -8.89 -3.36
N LEU A 24 -10.47 -10.17 -3.04
CA LEU A 24 -10.44 -11.27 -4.03
C LEU A 24 -11.61 -11.18 -5.00
N LYS A 25 -12.80 -10.81 -4.52
CA LYS A 25 -13.97 -10.59 -5.40
C LYS A 25 -13.73 -9.45 -6.39
N LEU A 26 -13.14 -8.34 -5.95
CA LEU A 26 -12.75 -7.23 -6.82
C LEU A 26 -11.73 -7.69 -7.87
N MET A 27 -10.70 -8.43 -7.45
CA MET A 27 -9.69 -9.00 -8.36
C MET A 27 -10.33 -9.88 -9.43
N ALA A 28 -11.23 -10.78 -9.07
CA ALA A 28 -11.93 -11.66 -10.00
C ALA A 28 -12.77 -10.87 -11.04
N LEU A 29 -13.48 -9.84 -10.61
CA LEU A 29 -14.27 -8.98 -11.51
C LEU A 29 -13.38 -8.19 -12.46
N LEU A 30 -12.23 -7.71 -12.00
CA LEU A 30 -11.25 -7.00 -12.82
C LEU A 30 -10.53 -7.96 -13.79
N GLU A 31 -10.17 -9.15 -13.36
CA GLU A 31 -9.56 -10.19 -14.20
C GLU A 31 -10.43 -10.50 -15.43
N THR A 32 -11.74 -10.71 -15.21
CA THR A 32 -12.69 -11.00 -16.30
C THR A 32 -12.99 -9.81 -17.20
N SER A 33 -12.63 -8.59 -16.77
CA SER A 33 -12.83 -7.37 -17.59
C SER A 33 -11.80 -7.21 -18.71
N GLY A 34 -10.67 -7.91 -18.63
CA GLY A 34 -9.52 -7.75 -19.52
C GLY A 34 -8.64 -6.52 -19.20
N LEU A 35 -8.98 -5.73 -18.19
CA LEU A 35 -8.13 -4.66 -17.67
C LEU A 35 -6.92 -5.24 -16.93
N LYS A 36 -5.79 -4.53 -17.01
CA LYS A 36 -4.55 -4.94 -16.32
C LYS A 36 -4.17 -3.92 -15.25
N GLY A 37 -3.74 -4.41 -14.08
CA GLY A 37 -3.31 -3.53 -13.02
C GLY A 37 -3.02 -4.25 -11.71
N TYR A 38 -2.96 -3.45 -10.66
CA TYR A 38 -2.71 -3.91 -9.31
C TYR A 38 -3.94 -3.69 -8.43
N VAL A 39 -4.16 -4.62 -7.52
CA VAL A 39 -5.14 -4.49 -6.43
C VAL A 39 -4.42 -4.80 -5.13
N GLY A 40 -4.61 -3.98 -4.12
CA GLY A 40 -4.06 -4.17 -2.79
C GLY A 40 -5.12 -4.41 -1.74
N LYS A 41 -4.96 -5.47 -0.94
CA LYS A 41 -5.63 -5.57 0.34
C LYS A 41 -5.06 -4.49 1.24
N VAL A 42 -5.92 -3.62 1.76
CA VAL A 42 -5.50 -2.55 2.67
C VAL A 42 -5.14 -3.15 4.03
N ASN A 43 -4.07 -2.66 4.61
CA ASN A 43 -3.61 -3.04 5.94
C ASN A 43 -3.68 -1.82 6.86
N MET A 44 -4.31 -1.98 8.02
CA MET A 44 -4.34 -0.99 9.10
C MET A 44 -4.79 -1.64 10.42
N ASP A 45 -4.00 -1.41 11.47
CA ASP A 45 -4.16 -2.00 12.80
C ASP A 45 -4.19 -0.97 13.93
N ARG A 46 -4.20 0.34 13.60
CA ARG A 46 -4.35 1.43 14.58
C ARG A 46 -5.04 2.66 13.97
N ASN A 47 -5.47 3.57 14.82
CA ASN A 47 -5.99 4.90 14.46
C ASN A 47 -7.08 4.86 13.36
N SER A 48 -7.93 3.84 13.41
CA SER A 48 -9.05 3.63 12.50
C SER A 48 -10.29 3.28 13.29
N PRO A 49 -11.51 3.49 12.76
CA PRO A 49 -12.72 3.05 13.45
C PRO A 49 -12.69 1.54 13.73
N ASP A 50 -13.15 1.12 14.91
CA ASP A 50 -13.09 -0.28 15.36
C ASP A 50 -13.68 -1.28 14.34
N TYR A 51 -14.75 -0.87 13.66
CA TYR A 51 -15.39 -1.71 12.63
C TYR A 51 -14.59 -1.80 11.33
N TYR A 52 -13.54 -1.03 11.17
CA TYR A 52 -12.69 -0.98 9.99
C TYR A 52 -11.20 -0.86 10.37
N CYS A 53 -10.81 -1.66 11.36
CA CYS A 53 -9.45 -1.81 11.86
C CYS A 53 -9.16 -3.31 12.01
N GLU A 54 -8.00 -3.75 11.64
CA GLU A 54 -7.59 -5.13 11.86
C GLU A 54 -7.21 -5.33 13.33
N GLU A 55 -7.42 -6.51 13.86
CA GLU A 55 -7.31 -6.82 15.30
C GLU A 55 -5.89 -6.63 15.84
N SER A 56 -4.89 -6.95 15.01
CA SER A 56 -3.46 -6.78 15.34
C SER A 56 -2.60 -6.81 14.08
N ALA A 57 -1.32 -6.46 14.23
CA ALA A 57 -0.33 -6.59 13.18
C ALA A 57 -0.22 -8.04 12.68
N GLU A 58 -0.19 -9.02 13.60
CA GLU A 58 -0.09 -10.44 13.28
C GLU A 58 -1.28 -10.92 12.46
N ALA A 59 -2.51 -10.56 12.87
CA ALA A 59 -3.73 -10.92 12.16
C ALA A 59 -3.75 -10.31 10.74
N SER A 60 -3.33 -9.04 10.61
CA SER A 60 -3.23 -8.37 9.32
C SER A 60 -2.19 -9.04 8.40
N LEU A 61 -1.03 -9.42 8.94
CA LEU A 61 0.04 -10.10 8.18
C LEU A 61 -0.39 -11.50 7.75
N GLU A 62 -1.07 -12.27 8.61
CA GLU A 62 -1.59 -13.59 8.29
C GLU A 62 -2.66 -13.50 7.17
N ALA A 63 -3.63 -12.60 7.32
CA ALA A 63 -4.64 -12.35 6.29
C ALA A 63 -4.02 -11.89 4.96
N THR A 64 -2.91 -11.15 5.01
CA THR A 64 -2.18 -10.73 3.81
C THR A 64 -1.51 -11.92 3.12
N ARG A 65 -0.87 -12.83 3.85
CA ARG A 65 -0.27 -14.05 3.27
C ARG A 65 -1.33 -14.95 2.66
N GLU A 66 -2.45 -15.14 3.36
CA GLU A 66 -3.58 -15.92 2.84
C GLU A 66 -4.14 -15.30 1.54
N TRP A 67 -4.34 -13.98 1.52
CA TRP A 67 -4.77 -13.27 0.33
C TRP A 67 -3.79 -13.42 -0.84
N LEU A 68 -2.49 -13.33 -0.60
CA LEU A 68 -1.46 -13.52 -1.62
C LEU A 68 -1.53 -14.91 -2.25
N MET A 69 -1.62 -15.97 -1.44
CA MET A 69 -1.76 -17.34 -1.95
C MET A 69 -3.02 -17.48 -2.83
N GLN A 70 -4.15 -16.94 -2.38
CA GLN A 70 -5.39 -17.00 -3.16
C GLN A 70 -5.36 -16.12 -4.41
N SER A 71 -4.52 -15.11 -4.47
CA SER A 71 -4.39 -14.22 -5.63
C SER A 71 -3.54 -14.79 -6.77
N GLU A 72 -2.81 -15.86 -6.57
CA GLU A 72 -1.98 -16.51 -7.60
C GLU A 72 -2.76 -16.98 -8.84
N GLN A 73 -4.06 -17.20 -8.69
CA GLN A 73 -4.95 -17.57 -9.80
C GLN A 73 -5.19 -16.46 -10.82
N PHE A 74 -4.86 -15.20 -10.49
CA PHE A 74 -5.10 -14.04 -11.37
C PHE A 74 -3.83 -13.69 -12.18
N HIS A 75 -4.00 -13.37 -13.46
CA HIS A 75 -2.89 -13.11 -14.39
C HIS A 75 -2.82 -11.65 -14.87
N ASN A 76 -3.97 -11.03 -15.08
CA ASN A 76 -4.06 -9.62 -15.50
C ASN A 76 -4.07 -8.66 -14.31
N VAL A 77 -4.58 -9.12 -13.18
CA VAL A 77 -4.70 -8.36 -11.94
C VAL A 77 -3.73 -8.93 -10.92
N ARG A 78 -2.72 -8.17 -10.55
CA ARG A 78 -1.66 -8.62 -9.65
C ARG A 78 -1.82 -8.02 -8.25
N PRO A 79 -1.37 -8.72 -7.21
CA PRO A 79 -1.33 -8.17 -5.87
C PRO A 79 -0.28 -7.05 -5.75
N ILE A 80 -0.56 -6.09 -4.87
CA ILE A 80 0.37 -5.04 -4.43
C ILE A 80 0.22 -4.85 -2.93
N ILE A 81 1.32 -4.81 -2.19
CA ILE A 81 1.28 -4.62 -0.73
C ILE A 81 0.80 -3.20 -0.43
N THR A 82 -0.17 -3.09 0.48
CA THR A 82 -0.91 -1.84 0.64
C THR A 82 -1.12 -1.48 2.12
N PRO A 83 -0.07 -1.06 2.87
CA PRO A 83 -0.32 -0.31 4.08
C PRO A 83 -1.12 0.94 3.71
N ARG A 84 -2.19 1.25 4.45
CA ARG A 84 -3.00 2.42 4.11
C ARG A 84 -2.17 3.69 4.12
N PHE A 85 -1.51 3.97 5.24
CA PHE A 85 -0.54 5.03 5.44
C PHE A 85 0.08 4.88 6.84
N THR A 86 1.21 5.48 7.11
CA THR A 86 1.97 5.32 8.36
C THR A 86 1.12 5.53 9.62
N PRO A 87 0.26 6.58 9.74
CA PRO A 87 -0.53 6.76 10.95
C PRO A 87 -1.50 5.63 11.29
N SER A 88 -1.95 4.85 10.30
CA SER A 88 -2.89 3.75 10.53
C SER A 88 -2.24 2.37 10.66
N CYS A 89 -0.93 2.30 10.60
CA CYS A 89 -0.17 1.05 10.70
C CYS A 89 0.83 1.15 11.85
N THR A 90 0.87 0.13 12.72
CA THR A 90 1.94 0.03 13.72
C THR A 90 3.28 -0.28 13.04
N ASP A 91 4.39 -0.01 13.72
CA ASP A 91 5.73 -0.33 13.21
C ASP A 91 5.88 -1.82 12.94
N ALA A 92 5.30 -2.66 13.82
CA ALA A 92 5.28 -4.12 13.64
C ALA A 92 4.57 -4.52 12.33
N LEU A 93 3.43 -3.91 12.03
CA LEU A 93 2.73 -4.14 10.77
C LEU A 93 3.54 -3.65 9.57
N MET A 94 4.07 -2.42 9.62
CA MET A 94 4.86 -1.84 8.54
C MET A 94 6.08 -2.72 8.20
N MET A 95 6.87 -3.11 9.20
CA MET A 95 8.04 -3.98 9.04
C MET A 95 7.67 -5.36 8.51
N GLY A 96 6.59 -5.96 9.02
CA GLY A 96 6.09 -7.25 8.54
C GLY A 96 5.65 -7.21 7.08
N LEU A 97 4.97 -6.15 6.66
CA LEU A 97 4.59 -5.93 5.26
C LEU A 97 5.81 -5.71 4.36
N GLY A 98 6.83 -4.98 4.84
CA GLY A 98 8.11 -4.82 4.15
C GLY A 98 8.82 -6.16 3.91
N ALA A 99 8.83 -7.04 4.92
CA ALA A 99 9.36 -8.40 4.79
C ALA A 99 8.58 -9.21 3.73
N ILE A 100 7.25 -9.23 3.81
CA ILE A 100 6.39 -9.92 2.82
C ILE A 100 6.65 -9.40 1.41
N ALA A 101 6.74 -8.08 1.23
CA ALA A 101 7.03 -7.46 -0.07
C ALA A 101 8.40 -7.90 -0.62
N SER A 102 9.41 -8.01 0.26
CA SER A 102 10.75 -8.46 -0.10
C SER A 102 10.79 -9.93 -0.50
N GLU A 103 10.23 -10.79 0.34
CA GLU A 103 10.20 -12.25 0.14
C GLU A 103 9.51 -12.66 -1.17
N ASN A 104 8.45 -11.93 -1.54
CA ASN A 104 7.61 -12.24 -2.70
C ASN A 104 7.89 -11.33 -3.93
N HIS A 105 8.89 -10.46 -3.86
CA HIS A 105 9.23 -9.50 -4.92
C HIS A 105 8.04 -8.64 -5.38
N LEU A 106 7.22 -8.20 -4.42
CA LEU A 106 6.01 -7.43 -4.69
C LEU A 106 6.28 -5.92 -4.69
N ALA A 107 5.55 -5.22 -5.53
CA ALA A 107 5.44 -3.78 -5.47
C ALA A 107 4.64 -3.35 -4.24
N VAL A 108 4.80 -2.09 -3.84
CA VAL A 108 4.12 -1.49 -2.69
C VAL A 108 3.37 -0.23 -3.14
N GLN A 109 2.20 0.02 -2.56
CA GLN A 109 1.51 1.29 -2.69
C GLN A 109 1.08 1.80 -1.31
N SER A 110 1.05 3.11 -1.14
CA SER A 110 0.54 3.77 0.06
C SER A 110 0.17 5.24 -0.23
N HIS A 111 -0.08 6.02 0.81
CA HIS A 111 -0.30 7.47 0.73
C HIS A 111 0.91 8.19 1.33
N LEU A 112 1.24 9.35 0.81
CA LEU A 112 2.40 10.13 1.24
C LEU A 112 2.10 11.62 1.16
N SER A 113 2.33 12.34 2.25
CA SER A 113 2.36 13.80 2.32
C SER A 113 1.15 14.48 1.67
N GLU A 114 -0.06 13.94 1.91
CA GLU A 114 -1.32 14.45 1.35
C GLU A 114 -1.70 15.81 1.90
N ASN A 115 -1.53 16.02 3.21
CA ASN A 115 -1.84 17.27 3.86
C ASN A 115 -0.90 17.53 5.06
N LEU A 116 -0.82 18.82 5.49
CA LEU A 116 0.10 19.23 6.56
C LEU A 116 -0.23 18.58 7.91
N GLY A 117 -1.51 18.41 8.24
CA GLY A 117 -1.91 17.78 9.50
C GLY A 117 -1.49 16.31 9.56
N GLU A 118 -1.50 15.61 8.43
CA GLU A 118 -1.00 14.24 8.32
C GLU A 118 0.52 14.17 8.53
N ILE A 119 1.27 15.10 7.94
CA ILE A 119 2.72 15.19 8.11
C ILE A 119 3.09 15.44 9.57
N ASP A 120 2.38 16.38 10.24
CA ASP A 120 2.61 16.65 11.66
C ASP A 120 2.26 15.44 12.52
N TRP A 121 1.19 14.72 12.20
CA TRP A 121 0.82 13.49 12.89
C TRP A 121 1.87 12.38 12.72
N VAL A 122 2.46 12.23 11.52
CA VAL A 122 3.57 11.29 11.30
C VAL A 122 4.79 11.66 12.15
N LYS A 123 5.14 12.94 12.25
CA LYS A 123 6.24 13.40 13.12
C LYS A 123 6.01 13.07 14.60
N GLU A 124 4.76 13.17 15.07
CA GLU A 124 4.39 12.80 16.44
C GLU A 124 4.52 11.30 16.68
N LEU A 125 4.09 10.46 15.71
CA LEU A 125 4.10 9.01 15.82
C LEU A 125 5.49 8.39 15.58
N CYS A 126 6.30 9.01 14.74
CA CYS A 126 7.58 8.51 14.28
C CYS A 126 8.68 9.59 14.45
N PRO A 127 8.99 10.02 15.69
CA PRO A 127 9.89 11.15 15.96
C PRO A 127 11.35 10.90 15.52
N ASP A 128 11.74 9.64 15.36
CA ASP A 128 13.08 9.25 14.92
C ASP A 128 13.25 9.22 13.40
N SER A 129 12.16 9.35 12.64
CA SER A 129 12.20 9.37 11.18
C SER A 129 12.57 10.76 10.65
N GLU A 130 13.40 10.82 9.62
CA GLU A 130 13.84 12.07 9.00
C GLU A 130 12.65 12.85 8.41
N ASN A 131 11.74 12.14 7.75
CA ASN A 131 10.50 12.67 7.19
C ASN A 131 9.48 11.53 6.99
N TYR A 132 8.36 11.82 6.33
CA TYR A 132 7.31 10.83 6.12
C TYR A 132 7.76 9.66 5.23
N MET A 133 8.51 9.92 4.14
CA MET A 133 9.04 8.86 3.27
C MET A 133 9.99 7.91 4.00
N ASP A 134 10.77 8.43 4.96
CA ASP A 134 11.69 7.62 5.77
C ASP A 134 10.99 6.54 6.57
N THR A 135 9.74 6.73 6.98
CA THR A 135 8.96 5.69 7.67
C THR A 135 8.76 4.44 6.80
N TYR A 136 8.58 4.60 5.50
CA TYR A 136 8.45 3.49 4.54
C TYR A 136 9.80 2.85 4.22
N ILE A 137 10.85 3.64 4.12
CA ILE A 137 12.23 3.15 3.89
C ILE A 137 12.68 2.31 5.09
N SER A 138 12.55 2.83 6.30
CA SER A 138 12.95 2.17 7.54
C SER A 138 12.18 0.87 7.79
N ALA A 139 10.92 0.80 7.35
CA ALA A 139 10.10 -0.41 7.39
C ALA A 139 10.42 -1.41 6.27
N GLY A 140 11.33 -1.10 5.35
CA GLY A 140 11.65 -1.96 4.20
C GLY A 140 10.53 -2.08 3.16
N LEU A 141 9.56 -1.17 3.18
CA LEU A 141 8.46 -1.13 2.21
C LEU A 141 8.90 -0.56 0.86
N THR A 142 9.83 0.38 0.88
CA THR A 142 10.46 0.93 -0.32
C THR A 142 11.96 0.66 -0.29
N ALA A 143 12.54 0.36 -1.44
CA ALA A 143 13.97 0.10 -1.58
C ALA A 143 14.39 0.22 -3.05
N PRO A 144 15.66 0.50 -3.36
CA PRO A 144 16.18 0.45 -4.72
C PRO A 144 15.87 -0.90 -5.38
N GLY A 145 15.37 -0.87 -6.61
CA GLY A 145 14.96 -2.06 -7.37
C GLY A 145 13.55 -2.57 -7.07
N ARG A 146 12.87 -2.04 -6.04
CA ARG A 146 11.46 -2.34 -5.77
C ARG A 146 10.60 -1.15 -6.18
N LYS A 147 9.68 -1.38 -7.11
CA LYS A 147 8.72 -0.34 -7.51
C LYS A 147 7.74 -0.07 -6.38
N SER A 148 7.59 1.17 -6.00
CA SER A 148 6.54 1.63 -5.11
C SER A 148 5.79 2.82 -5.70
N ILE A 149 4.55 2.97 -5.28
CA ILE A 149 3.62 3.99 -5.77
C ILE A 149 3.04 4.70 -4.54
N MET A 150 3.24 6.02 -4.46
CA MET A 150 2.71 6.85 -3.40
C MET A 150 1.65 7.79 -3.96
N ALA A 151 0.46 7.68 -3.39
CA ALA A 151 -0.64 8.58 -3.72
C ALA A 151 -0.41 9.95 -3.07
N HIS A 152 -0.82 10.99 -3.78
CA HIS A 152 -0.82 12.40 -3.41
C HIS A 152 0.55 13.09 -3.52
N CYS A 153 1.45 12.95 -2.56
CA CYS A 153 2.76 13.63 -2.52
C CYS A 153 2.65 15.17 -2.66
N VAL A 154 1.53 15.76 -2.20
CA VAL A 154 1.18 17.18 -2.43
C VAL A 154 2.15 18.11 -1.71
N TYR A 155 2.58 17.73 -0.53
CA TYR A 155 3.47 18.52 0.34
C TYR A 155 4.87 17.90 0.48
N SER A 156 5.25 17.00 -0.45
CA SER A 156 6.61 16.45 -0.47
C SER A 156 7.64 17.53 -0.76
N ASP A 157 8.64 17.68 0.09
CA ASP A 157 9.74 18.59 -0.10
C ASP A 157 10.85 18.00 -1.01
N GLU A 158 11.88 18.78 -1.31
CA GLU A 158 12.98 18.35 -2.18
C GLU A 158 13.73 17.12 -1.63
N ARG A 159 13.86 17.01 -0.31
CA ARG A 159 14.52 15.90 0.34
C ARG A 159 13.70 14.62 0.20
N GLU A 160 12.40 14.70 0.47
CA GLU A 160 11.48 13.58 0.31
C GLU A 160 11.40 13.09 -1.14
N ILE A 161 11.36 14.02 -2.11
CA ILE A 161 11.41 13.71 -3.54
C ILE A 161 12.72 13.00 -3.92
N GLN A 162 13.85 13.41 -3.35
CA GLN A 162 15.12 12.74 -3.59
C GLN A 162 15.10 11.31 -3.03
N MET A 163 14.59 11.12 -1.81
CA MET A 163 14.43 9.80 -1.21
C MET A 163 13.51 8.89 -2.04
N MET A 164 12.43 9.44 -2.60
CA MET A 164 11.57 8.70 -3.54
C MET A 164 12.33 8.23 -4.78
N LYS A 165 13.14 9.09 -5.39
CA LYS A 165 13.98 8.73 -6.55
C LYS A 165 14.98 7.62 -6.22
N ASP A 166 15.66 7.74 -5.10
CA ASP A 166 16.68 6.79 -4.66
C ASP A 166 16.10 5.40 -4.36
N ASN A 167 14.78 5.33 -4.14
CA ASN A 167 14.04 4.11 -3.79
C ASN A 167 13.01 3.68 -4.85
N ASP A 168 13.18 4.06 -6.11
CA ASP A 168 12.28 3.69 -7.23
C ASP A 168 10.78 3.91 -6.94
N THR A 169 10.48 5.03 -6.26
CA THR A 169 9.13 5.39 -5.82
C THR A 169 8.51 6.43 -6.75
N TYR A 170 7.29 6.16 -7.19
CA TYR A 170 6.51 6.99 -8.11
C TYR A 170 5.39 7.72 -7.38
N ALA A 171 5.23 9.02 -7.63
CA ALA A 171 4.08 9.81 -7.20
C ALA A 171 2.92 9.67 -8.21
N ILE A 172 1.69 9.59 -7.71
CA ILE A 172 0.46 9.56 -8.53
C ILE A 172 -0.61 10.48 -7.95
#